data_975eb272db223470e0d0aa6dae454b17
#
_entry.id   975eb272db223470e0d0aa6dae454b17
#
_cell.length_a   1.000
_cell.length_b   1.000
_cell.length_c   1.000
_cell.angle_alpha   90.00
_cell.angle_beta   90.00
_cell.angle_gamma   90.00
#
_symmetry.space_group_name_H-M   'P 1'
#
loop_
_entity.id
_entity.type
_entity.pdbx_description
1 polymer ?
#
loop_
_entity_poly.entity_id
_entity_poly.type
_entity_poly.pdbx_seq_one_letter_code
_entity_poly.pdbx_strand_id
1 'polypeptide(L)'
;MRPTETRNDAPRLAARWLGRVSYDRGLALQRDAAARAAAGADGSESLLLLEHEAVYTLGRNASRDDVLWTADRLEALAIDLRESDRGGKVTYHGPGQLVGYPILRLEAGRRDVKRYVHDLEEVLIRTLAELGVASTRSDRRERVTSVWVGNAKIAAIGIHVARWVTTHGFALNVTDQPLAAFAGIVPCGITDGGVTSIERETGRAPGYQELIDKLLPHFEAIFGRVVSYEL
;
A
#
# COMPACT_ATOMS: atom_id res chain seq x y z
N MET A 1 2.78 13.64 -34.41
CA MET A 1 3.78 14.11 -33.44
C MET A 1 3.01 14.58 -32.22
N ARG A 2 3.05 13.88 -31.08
CA ARG A 2 2.49 14.37 -29.81
C ARG A 2 3.48 15.40 -29.25
N PRO A 3 3.02 16.55 -28.70
CA PRO A 3 3.93 17.47 -28.03
C PRO A 3 4.60 16.73 -26.87
N THR A 4 5.91 16.84 -26.77
CA THR A 4 6.68 16.46 -25.58
C THR A 4 6.25 17.41 -24.47
N GLU A 5 5.37 16.92 -23.55
CA GLU A 5 5.09 17.62 -22.30
C GLU A 5 6.42 17.84 -21.59
N THR A 6 6.78 19.07 -21.40
CA THR A 6 7.98 19.44 -20.67
C THR A 6 7.77 19.05 -19.21
N ARG A 7 8.81 18.57 -18.54
CA ARG A 7 8.83 18.11 -17.13
C ARG A 7 8.26 19.17 -16.14
N ASN A 8 8.02 20.38 -16.59
CA ASN A 8 7.50 21.49 -15.80
C ASN A 8 5.96 21.51 -15.67
N ASP A 9 5.23 20.73 -16.51
CA ASP A 9 3.76 20.71 -16.54
C ASP A 9 3.17 19.46 -15.83
N ALA A 10 4.02 18.56 -15.29
CA ALA A 10 3.56 17.37 -14.61
C ALA A 10 2.97 17.73 -13.23
N PRO A 11 1.84 17.11 -12.83
CA PRO A 11 1.24 17.34 -11.52
C PRO A 11 2.23 17.06 -10.39
N ARG A 12 2.18 17.91 -9.35
CA ARG A 12 3.03 17.78 -8.17
C ARG A 12 2.41 16.83 -7.15
N LEU A 13 3.26 16.00 -6.53
CA LEU A 13 2.89 15.07 -5.48
C LEU A 13 3.77 15.30 -4.26
N ALA A 14 3.16 15.62 -3.12
CA ALA A 14 3.88 15.70 -1.86
C ALA A 14 3.97 14.32 -1.20
N ALA A 15 5.16 13.73 -1.17
CA ALA A 15 5.42 12.50 -0.44
C ALA A 15 5.93 12.83 0.96
N ARG A 16 5.41 12.13 1.99
CA ARG A 16 5.80 12.36 3.40
C ARG A 16 5.94 11.06 4.15
N TRP A 17 7.02 10.93 4.93
CA TRP A 17 7.16 9.87 5.92
C TRP A 17 6.56 10.35 7.25
N LEU A 18 5.59 9.60 7.78
CA LEU A 18 4.83 9.96 8.98
C LEU A 18 5.27 9.16 10.22
N GLY A 19 6.27 8.29 10.07
CA GLY A 19 6.65 7.37 11.14
C GLY A 19 5.55 6.37 11.46
N ARG A 20 5.53 5.87 12.72
CA ARG A 20 4.50 4.94 13.18
C ARG A 20 3.29 5.70 13.71
N VAL A 21 2.11 5.37 13.19
CA VAL A 21 0.84 6.01 13.56
C VAL A 21 -0.27 4.97 13.75
N SER A 22 -1.26 5.27 14.59
CA SER A 22 -2.45 4.45 14.69
C SER A 22 -3.24 4.43 13.37
N TYR A 23 -4.04 3.38 13.16
CA TYR A 23 -4.85 3.26 11.94
C TYR A 23 -5.84 4.42 11.81
N ASP A 24 -6.49 4.80 12.92
CA ASP A 24 -7.46 5.91 12.95
C ASP A 24 -6.82 7.24 12.57
N ARG A 25 -5.58 7.49 13.02
CA ARG A 25 -4.82 8.68 12.62
C ARG A 25 -4.49 8.64 11.13
N GLY A 26 -4.07 7.50 10.61
CA GLY A 26 -3.82 7.30 9.18
C GLY A 26 -5.06 7.56 8.33
N LEU A 27 -6.23 7.09 8.76
CA LEU A 27 -7.52 7.37 8.09
C LEU A 27 -7.87 8.86 8.11
N ALA A 28 -7.69 9.54 9.23
CA ALA A 28 -7.95 10.98 9.33
C ALA A 28 -7.08 11.77 8.33
N LEU A 29 -5.77 11.46 8.26
CA LEU A 29 -4.85 12.10 7.32
C LEU A 29 -5.21 11.83 5.85
N GLN A 30 -5.67 10.62 5.54
CA GLN A 30 -6.15 10.29 4.19
C GLN A 30 -7.40 11.10 3.81
N ARG A 31 -8.38 11.22 4.73
CA ARG A 31 -9.61 12.00 4.50
C ARG A 31 -9.30 13.46 4.21
N ASP A 32 -8.42 14.06 5.01
CA ASP A 32 -7.99 15.44 4.82
C ASP A 32 -7.27 15.64 3.47
N ALA A 33 -6.37 14.73 3.11
CA ALA A 33 -5.66 14.76 1.84
C ALA A 33 -6.63 14.55 0.66
N ALA A 34 -7.58 13.60 0.78
CA ALA A 34 -8.57 13.35 -0.26
C ALA A 34 -9.51 14.54 -0.48
N ALA A 35 -9.89 15.26 0.57
CA ALA A 35 -10.68 16.49 0.46
C ALA A 35 -9.91 17.57 -0.31
N ARG A 36 -8.61 17.75 -0.04
CA ARG A 36 -7.75 18.68 -0.80
C ARG A 36 -7.61 18.28 -2.27
N ALA A 37 -7.32 17.00 -2.53
CA ALA A 37 -7.20 16.49 -3.89
C ALA A 37 -8.51 16.64 -4.68
N ALA A 38 -9.66 16.44 -4.04
CA ALA A 38 -10.97 16.63 -4.66
C ALA A 38 -11.26 18.08 -5.02
N ALA A 39 -10.74 19.04 -4.26
CA ALA A 39 -10.85 20.47 -4.55
C ALA A 39 -10.02 20.88 -5.79
N GLY A 40 -9.06 20.06 -6.22
CA GLY A 40 -8.33 20.24 -7.49
C GLY A 40 -7.29 21.36 -7.49
N ALA A 41 -6.82 21.80 -6.31
CA ALA A 41 -5.72 22.75 -6.22
C ALA A 41 -4.42 22.08 -6.68
N ASP A 42 -3.53 22.84 -7.31
CA ASP A 42 -2.19 22.36 -7.68
C ASP A 42 -1.41 21.95 -6.42
N GLY A 43 -0.68 20.83 -6.49
CA GLY A 43 0.05 20.29 -5.35
C GLY A 43 -0.83 19.68 -4.24
N SER A 44 -2.13 19.44 -4.50
CA SER A 44 -3.06 18.84 -3.52
C SER A 44 -2.93 17.31 -3.39
N GLU A 45 -2.24 16.65 -4.33
CA GLU A 45 -1.99 15.21 -4.30
C GLU A 45 -0.92 14.86 -3.26
N SER A 46 -1.06 13.72 -2.61
CA SER A 46 -0.17 13.29 -1.54
C SER A 46 0.14 11.80 -1.62
N LEU A 47 1.38 11.43 -1.29
CA LEU A 47 1.77 10.06 -0.98
C LEU A 47 2.15 9.99 0.50
N LEU A 48 1.26 9.44 1.32
CA LEU A 48 1.51 9.26 2.73
C LEU A 48 2.21 7.91 2.93
N LEU A 49 3.44 7.94 3.40
CA LEU A 49 4.24 6.76 3.72
C LEU A 49 4.34 6.64 5.24
N LEU A 50 4.09 5.46 5.78
CA LEU A 50 3.99 5.27 7.21
C LEU A 50 4.16 3.80 7.61
N GLU A 51 4.23 3.57 8.90
CA GLU A 51 4.06 2.30 9.56
C GLU A 51 2.84 2.39 10.48
N HIS A 52 2.04 1.34 10.58
CA HIS A 52 0.93 1.33 11.56
C HIS A 52 1.34 0.67 12.87
N GLU A 53 0.66 1.04 13.94
CA GLU A 53 0.49 0.17 15.11
C GLU A 53 -0.23 -1.11 14.69
N ALA A 54 -0.08 -2.18 15.47
CA ALA A 54 -0.64 -3.49 15.12
C ALA A 54 -2.18 -3.44 14.99
N VAL A 55 -2.70 -3.76 13.82
CA VAL A 55 -4.13 -3.70 13.53
C VAL A 55 -4.55 -4.70 12.47
N TYR A 56 -5.69 -5.38 12.70
CA TYR A 56 -6.44 -6.03 11.63
C TYR A 56 -7.46 -5.08 11.04
N THR A 57 -7.50 -4.97 9.72
CA THR A 57 -8.50 -4.16 9.03
C THR A 57 -9.43 -5.04 8.20
N LEU A 58 -10.74 -4.88 8.41
CA LEU A 58 -11.79 -5.54 7.66
C LEU A 58 -12.18 -4.66 6.46
N GLY A 59 -11.76 -5.05 5.26
CA GLY A 59 -12.17 -4.40 4.02
C GLY A 59 -13.62 -4.71 3.67
N ARG A 60 -14.15 -4.10 2.62
CA ARG A 60 -15.58 -4.19 2.22
C ARG A 60 -16.10 -5.62 1.96
N ASN A 61 -15.21 -6.56 1.69
CA ASN A 61 -15.55 -7.96 1.42
C ASN A 61 -15.14 -8.89 2.59
N ALA A 62 -14.78 -8.32 3.74
CA ALA A 62 -14.40 -9.08 4.92
C ALA A 62 -15.60 -9.36 5.81
N SER A 63 -15.54 -10.49 6.51
CA SER A 63 -16.39 -10.83 7.63
C SER A 63 -15.57 -10.84 8.92
N ARG A 64 -16.22 -10.69 10.08
CA ARG A 64 -15.59 -10.92 11.38
C ARG A 64 -15.06 -12.35 11.50
N ASP A 65 -15.68 -13.30 10.81
CA ASP A 65 -15.27 -14.72 10.78
C ASP A 65 -13.94 -14.94 10.01
N ASP A 66 -13.49 -13.97 9.21
CA ASP A 66 -12.17 -14.00 8.60
C ASP A 66 -11.04 -13.77 9.63
N VAL A 67 -11.37 -13.37 10.87
CA VAL A 67 -10.42 -13.23 12.00
C VAL A 67 -10.53 -14.45 12.89
N LEU A 68 -9.49 -15.26 12.88
CA LEU A 68 -9.42 -16.56 13.56
C LEU A 68 -9.10 -16.45 15.06
N TRP A 69 -8.47 -15.35 15.46
CA TRP A 69 -8.11 -15.13 16.87
C TRP A 69 -9.26 -14.52 17.65
N THR A 70 -9.38 -14.96 18.92
CA THR A 70 -10.36 -14.44 19.87
C THR A 70 -10.04 -12.99 20.25
N ALA A 71 -11.03 -12.28 20.79
CA ALA A 71 -10.85 -10.93 21.30
C ALA A 71 -9.75 -10.85 22.38
N ASP A 72 -9.77 -11.78 23.33
CA ASP A 72 -8.75 -11.85 24.40
C ASP A 72 -7.33 -12.03 23.85
N ARG A 73 -7.19 -12.83 22.78
CA ARG A 73 -5.89 -13.00 22.11
C ARG A 73 -5.44 -11.74 21.39
N LEU A 74 -6.34 -11.04 20.73
CA LEU A 74 -6.04 -9.76 20.08
C LEU A 74 -5.59 -8.72 21.11
N GLU A 75 -6.30 -8.63 22.24
CA GLU A 75 -5.95 -7.75 23.35
C GLU A 75 -4.57 -8.10 23.93
N ALA A 76 -4.30 -9.36 24.20
CA ALA A 76 -3.02 -9.82 24.73
C ALA A 76 -1.84 -9.53 23.78
N LEU A 77 -2.07 -9.44 22.46
CA LEU A 77 -1.09 -9.12 21.44
C LEU A 77 -1.09 -7.63 21.08
N ALA A 78 -1.92 -6.81 21.73
CA ALA A 78 -2.13 -5.40 21.41
C ALA A 78 -2.45 -5.17 19.91
N ILE A 79 -3.28 -6.04 19.32
CA ILE A 79 -3.74 -5.93 17.93
C ILE A 79 -5.15 -5.35 17.93
N ASP A 80 -5.29 -4.17 17.39
CA ASP A 80 -6.57 -3.54 17.15
C ASP A 80 -7.36 -4.25 16.03
N LEU A 81 -8.69 -4.08 16.04
CA LEU A 81 -9.56 -4.48 14.95
C LEU A 81 -10.36 -3.28 14.47
N ARG A 82 -10.30 -2.97 13.18
CA ARG A 82 -10.97 -1.82 12.57
C ARG A 82 -11.68 -2.21 11.27
N GLU A 83 -12.85 -1.65 11.05
CA GLU A 83 -13.51 -1.66 9.75
C GLU A 83 -12.85 -0.64 8.80
N SER A 84 -12.90 -0.94 7.50
CA SER A 84 -12.26 -0.14 6.46
C SER A 84 -13.07 -0.17 5.17
N ASP A 85 -13.15 0.96 4.50
CA ASP A 85 -13.84 1.09 3.20
C ASP A 85 -12.95 0.71 2.01
N ARG A 86 -11.71 0.24 2.25
CA ARG A 86 -10.83 -0.30 1.19
C ARG A 86 -11.41 -1.56 0.56
N GLY A 87 -11.01 -1.84 -0.67
CA GLY A 87 -11.28 -3.12 -1.31
C GLY A 87 -10.58 -4.30 -0.61
N GLY A 88 -11.06 -5.50 -0.92
CA GLY A 88 -10.52 -6.76 -0.38
C GLY A 88 -11.14 -7.19 0.94
N LYS A 89 -10.60 -8.28 1.50
CA LYS A 89 -11.03 -8.88 2.78
C LYS A 89 -10.18 -8.34 3.95
N VAL A 90 -9.96 -9.19 4.96
CA VAL A 90 -9.11 -8.90 6.10
C VAL A 90 -7.63 -8.83 5.72
N THR A 91 -6.89 -7.95 6.37
CA THR A 91 -5.42 -7.92 6.34
C THR A 91 -4.87 -7.45 7.68
N TYR A 92 -3.56 -7.61 7.86
CA TYR A 92 -2.81 -7.11 9.00
C TYR A 92 -1.95 -5.91 8.57
N HIS A 93 -1.88 -4.92 9.43
CA HIS A 93 -0.86 -3.88 9.40
C HIS A 93 -0.16 -3.81 10.76
N GLY A 94 1.14 -3.53 10.75
CA GLY A 94 1.90 -3.43 11.97
C GLY A 94 3.36 -3.09 11.74
N PRO A 95 4.15 -3.00 12.82
CA PRO A 95 5.58 -2.75 12.75
C PRO A 95 6.29 -3.71 11.79
N GLY A 96 7.19 -3.17 10.98
CA GLY A 96 7.89 -3.93 9.94
C GLY A 96 7.22 -3.93 8.57
N GLN A 97 6.10 -3.18 8.39
CA GLN A 97 5.50 -2.93 7.08
C GLN A 97 5.68 -1.47 6.65
N LEU A 98 6.10 -1.24 5.41
CA LEU A 98 5.90 0.06 4.76
C LEU A 98 4.49 0.13 4.19
N VAL A 99 3.68 1.03 4.71
CA VAL A 99 2.35 1.34 4.18
C VAL A 99 2.42 2.62 3.36
N GLY A 100 1.86 2.58 2.15
CA GLY A 100 1.78 3.74 1.26
C GLY A 100 0.33 4.03 0.88
N TYR A 101 -0.08 5.28 1.09
CA TYR A 101 -1.40 5.79 0.73
C TYR A 101 -1.27 6.88 -0.33
N PRO A 102 -1.31 6.53 -1.63
CA PRO A 102 -1.34 7.52 -2.70
C PRO A 102 -2.73 8.14 -2.80
N ILE A 103 -2.82 9.42 -2.51
CA ILE A 103 -4.05 10.20 -2.61
C ILE A 103 -3.95 11.04 -3.88
N LEU A 104 -4.43 10.46 -4.97
CA LEU A 104 -4.31 11.00 -6.32
C LEU A 104 -5.68 11.30 -6.91
N ARG A 105 -5.76 12.34 -7.72
CA ARG A 105 -6.89 12.60 -8.58
C ARG A 105 -6.65 11.95 -9.95
N LEU A 106 -7.43 10.93 -10.28
CA LEU A 106 -7.35 10.28 -11.58
C LEU A 106 -7.99 11.16 -12.65
N GLU A 107 -7.17 11.69 -13.55
CA GLU A 107 -7.61 12.54 -14.65
C GLU A 107 -8.42 11.77 -15.69
N ALA A 108 -9.18 12.47 -16.53
CA ALA A 108 -10.12 11.88 -17.48
C ALA A 108 -9.51 10.78 -18.37
N GLY A 109 -8.26 10.94 -18.81
CA GLY A 109 -7.53 9.95 -19.62
C GLY A 109 -6.93 8.78 -18.81
N ARG A 110 -7.00 8.81 -17.47
CA ARG A 110 -6.45 7.79 -16.57
C ARG A 110 -7.48 7.24 -15.57
N ARG A 111 -8.77 7.43 -15.82
CA ARG A 111 -9.88 6.92 -14.99
C ARG A 111 -10.10 5.43 -15.21
N ASP A 112 -9.10 4.64 -14.84
CA ASP A 112 -9.12 3.19 -14.91
C ASP A 112 -8.54 2.63 -13.60
N VAL A 113 -9.42 2.05 -12.77
CA VAL A 113 -9.07 1.51 -11.46
C VAL A 113 -8.14 0.29 -11.60
N LYS A 114 -8.33 -0.54 -12.64
CA LYS A 114 -7.46 -1.70 -12.86
C LYS A 114 -6.05 -1.27 -13.24
N ARG A 115 -5.96 -0.28 -14.12
CA ARG A 115 -4.67 0.30 -14.51
C ARG A 115 -3.97 0.94 -13.29
N TYR A 116 -4.70 1.68 -12.48
CA TYR A 116 -4.15 2.28 -11.26
C TYR A 116 -3.54 1.23 -10.31
N VAL A 117 -4.25 0.12 -10.08
CA VAL A 117 -3.73 -0.99 -9.26
C VAL A 117 -2.52 -1.63 -9.91
N HIS A 118 -2.56 -1.88 -11.22
CA HIS A 118 -1.44 -2.40 -11.98
C HIS A 118 -0.20 -1.48 -11.93
N ASP A 119 -0.40 -0.17 -11.97
CA ASP A 119 0.66 0.82 -11.84
C ASP A 119 1.28 0.78 -10.42
N LEU A 120 0.47 0.58 -9.36
CA LEU A 120 0.99 0.39 -7.99
C LEU A 120 1.79 -0.91 -7.86
N GLU A 121 1.32 -2.01 -8.44
CA GLU A 121 2.08 -3.26 -8.48
C GLU A 121 3.43 -3.07 -9.19
N GLU A 122 3.45 -2.34 -10.29
CA GLU A 122 4.68 -2.07 -11.04
C GLU A 122 5.69 -1.25 -10.23
N VAL A 123 5.23 -0.22 -9.49
CA VAL A 123 6.10 0.54 -8.57
C VAL A 123 6.77 -0.41 -7.58
N LEU A 124 5.98 -1.26 -6.94
CA LEU A 124 6.50 -2.18 -5.92
C LEU A 124 7.46 -3.22 -6.52
N ILE A 125 7.13 -3.79 -7.70
CA ILE A 125 7.98 -4.76 -8.38
C ILE A 125 9.34 -4.16 -8.74
N ARG A 126 9.37 -2.93 -9.29
CA ARG A 126 10.63 -2.26 -9.62
C ARG A 126 11.44 -1.91 -8.38
N THR A 127 10.77 -1.43 -7.32
CA THR A 127 11.42 -1.15 -6.04
C THR A 127 12.06 -2.41 -5.44
N LEU A 128 11.33 -3.53 -5.45
CA LEU A 128 11.80 -4.82 -4.97
C LEU A 128 12.98 -5.36 -5.80
N ALA A 129 12.95 -5.18 -7.13
CA ALA A 129 14.05 -5.58 -8.01
C ALA A 129 15.37 -4.85 -7.67
N GLU A 130 15.32 -3.56 -7.33
CA GLU A 130 16.51 -2.82 -6.88
C GLU A 130 17.06 -3.29 -5.52
N LEU A 131 16.23 -4.00 -4.74
CA LEU A 131 16.63 -4.63 -3.48
C LEU A 131 17.04 -6.11 -3.65
N GLY A 132 17.09 -6.60 -4.89
CA GLY A 132 17.47 -7.98 -5.21
C GLY A 132 16.33 -9.00 -5.04
N VAL A 133 15.08 -8.55 -4.89
CA VAL A 133 13.90 -9.43 -4.75
C VAL A 133 13.18 -9.56 -6.08
N ALA A 134 13.25 -10.75 -6.68
CA ALA A 134 12.50 -11.08 -7.90
C ALA A 134 11.02 -11.34 -7.55
N SER A 135 10.15 -10.42 -7.94
CA SER A 135 8.72 -10.48 -7.62
C SER A 135 7.84 -10.30 -8.85
N THR A 136 6.60 -10.76 -8.75
CA THR A 136 5.64 -10.74 -9.85
C THR A 136 4.25 -10.30 -9.35
N ARG A 137 3.38 -9.94 -10.30
CA ARG A 137 1.95 -9.83 -10.05
C ARG A 137 1.35 -11.22 -9.84
N SER A 138 0.19 -11.27 -9.17
CA SER A 138 -0.56 -12.51 -9.12
C SER A 138 -1.00 -12.94 -10.54
N ASP A 139 -0.65 -14.16 -10.94
CA ASP A 139 -1.17 -14.83 -12.13
C ASP A 139 -2.48 -15.58 -11.87
N ARG A 140 -2.92 -15.63 -10.61
CA ARG A 140 -4.12 -16.34 -10.17
C ARG A 140 -5.37 -15.69 -10.74
N ARG A 141 -6.28 -16.49 -11.28
CA ARG A 141 -7.57 -16.07 -11.85
C ARG A 141 -8.48 -15.35 -10.84
N GLU A 142 -8.26 -15.55 -9.56
CA GLU A 142 -8.89 -14.86 -8.45
C GLU A 142 -8.19 -13.51 -8.22
N ARG A 143 -8.45 -12.53 -9.00
CA ARG A 143 -8.16 -11.08 -8.95
C ARG A 143 -7.64 -10.53 -7.60
N VAL A 144 -6.57 -11.14 -7.05
CA VAL A 144 -5.95 -10.69 -5.82
C VAL A 144 -4.88 -9.66 -6.20
N THR A 145 -5.19 -8.41 -5.96
CA THR A 145 -4.29 -7.28 -6.18
C THR A 145 -3.14 -7.34 -5.16
N SER A 146 -1.96 -7.77 -5.59
CA SER A 146 -0.81 -8.00 -4.70
C SER A 146 0.45 -8.35 -5.45
N VAL A 147 1.60 -8.20 -4.80
CA VAL A 147 2.92 -8.59 -5.32
C VAL A 147 3.41 -9.84 -4.60
N TRP A 148 3.99 -10.75 -5.36
CA TRP A 148 4.36 -12.10 -4.93
C TRP A 148 5.83 -12.43 -5.22
N VAL A 149 6.41 -13.25 -4.34
CA VAL A 149 7.68 -13.94 -4.57
C VAL A 149 7.38 -15.43 -4.55
N GLY A 150 7.44 -16.08 -5.71
CA GLY A 150 6.91 -17.44 -5.85
C GLY A 150 5.46 -17.53 -5.39
N ASN A 151 5.19 -18.38 -4.37
CA ASN A 151 3.87 -18.56 -3.79
C ASN A 151 3.60 -17.72 -2.54
N ALA A 152 4.53 -16.86 -2.12
CA ALA A 152 4.41 -16.05 -0.92
C ALA A 152 4.10 -14.58 -1.27
N LYS A 153 3.12 -13.98 -0.60
CA LYS A 153 2.76 -12.58 -0.79
C LYS A 153 3.73 -11.68 -0.02
N ILE A 154 4.37 -10.75 -0.73
CA ILE A 154 5.26 -9.76 -0.13
C ILE A 154 4.58 -8.41 0.08
N ALA A 155 3.63 -8.05 -0.79
CA ALA A 155 2.86 -6.83 -0.63
C ALA A 155 1.38 -7.05 -0.96
N ALA A 156 0.50 -6.43 -0.18
CA ALA A 156 -0.94 -6.38 -0.39
C ALA A 156 -1.36 -5.01 -0.91
N ILE A 157 -2.35 -4.96 -1.81
CA ILE A 157 -2.94 -3.73 -2.33
C ILE A 157 -4.44 -3.76 -2.08
N GLY A 158 -4.93 -2.74 -1.38
CA GLY A 158 -6.35 -2.52 -1.14
C GLY A 158 -6.65 -1.04 -1.25
N ILE A 159 -7.47 -0.64 -2.22
CA ILE A 159 -7.76 0.76 -2.52
C ILE A 159 -9.25 1.07 -2.40
N HIS A 160 -9.55 2.36 -2.27
CA HIS A 160 -10.88 2.91 -2.49
C HIS A 160 -10.77 4.09 -3.46
N VAL A 161 -11.77 4.25 -4.33
CA VAL A 161 -11.85 5.37 -5.27
C VAL A 161 -13.22 6.01 -5.16
N ALA A 162 -13.27 7.27 -4.79
CA ALA A 162 -14.51 8.07 -4.73
C ALA A 162 -14.34 9.35 -5.55
N ARG A 163 -15.26 9.59 -6.49
CA ARG A 163 -15.19 10.76 -7.38
C ARG A 163 -13.83 10.93 -8.07
N TRP A 164 -13.21 9.81 -8.42
CA TRP A 164 -11.90 9.71 -9.05
C TRP A 164 -10.73 10.19 -8.19
N VAL A 165 -10.91 10.27 -6.88
CA VAL A 165 -9.82 10.44 -5.90
C VAL A 165 -9.57 9.10 -5.23
N THR A 166 -8.30 8.71 -5.16
CA THR A 166 -7.85 7.45 -4.56
C THR A 166 -7.61 7.63 -3.06
N THR A 167 -7.88 6.60 -2.28
CA THR A 167 -7.49 6.45 -0.87
C THR A 167 -7.03 5.03 -0.61
N HIS A 168 -6.43 4.78 0.55
CA HIS A 168 -5.70 3.56 0.84
C HIS A 168 -4.59 3.31 -0.18
N GLY A 169 -4.11 2.09 -0.35
CA GLY A 169 -3.00 1.83 -1.26
C GLY A 169 -2.37 0.47 -1.02
N PHE A 170 -1.12 0.43 -0.57
CA PHE A 170 -0.35 -0.79 -0.41
C PHE A 170 0.25 -0.95 0.98
N ALA A 171 0.56 -2.19 1.33
CA ALA A 171 1.36 -2.57 2.49
C ALA A 171 2.43 -3.57 2.04
N LEU A 172 3.71 -3.21 2.18
CA LEU A 172 4.88 -4.00 1.82
C LEU A 172 5.54 -4.53 3.10
N ASN A 173 5.70 -5.84 3.20
CA ASN A 173 6.41 -6.47 4.32
C ASN A 173 7.91 -6.23 4.17
N VAL A 174 8.49 -5.45 5.07
CA VAL A 174 9.92 -5.11 5.07
C VAL A 174 10.70 -6.08 5.93
N THR A 175 10.23 -6.32 7.17
CA THR A 175 10.82 -7.27 8.11
C THR A 175 9.95 -8.51 8.29
N ASP A 176 10.46 -9.52 9.00
CA ASP A 176 9.71 -10.72 9.36
C ASP A 176 8.69 -10.50 10.49
N GLN A 177 8.79 -9.38 11.21
CA GLN A 177 7.96 -9.10 12.38
C GLN A 177 6.43 -9.20 12.10
N PRO A 178 5.87 -8.64 11.01
CA PRO A 178 4.43 -8.71 10.75
C PRO A 178 3.94 -10.11 10.35
N LEU A 179 4.82 -11.01 9.89
CA LEU A 179 4.40 -12.24 9.22
C LEU A 179 3.64 -13.19 10.13
N ALA A 180 4.00 -13.27 11.42
CA ALA A 180 3.34 -14.14 12.38
C ALA A 180 1.86 -13.77 12.62
N ALA A 181 1.52 -12.48 12.49
CA ALA A 181 0.15 -12.01 12.70
C ALA A 181 -0.82 -12.45 11.58
N PHE A 182 -0.31 -12.79 10.40
CA PHE A 182 -1.15 -13.31 9.31
C PHE A 182 -1.75 -14.69 9.64
N ALA A 183 -1.20 -15.43 10.63
CA ALA A 183 -1.81 -16.68 11.12
C ALA A 183 -3.15 -16.46 11.85
N GLY A 184 -3.46 -15.24 12.27
CA GLY A 184 -4.70 -14.89 12.94
C GLY A 184 -5.85 -14.51 12.01
N ILE A 185 -5.66 -14.59 10.69
CA ILE A 185 -6.67 -14.23 9.70
C ILE A 185 -6.72 -15.23 8.54
N VAL A 186 -7.86 -15.25 7.83
CA VAL A 186 -7.99 -15.94 6.54
C VAL A 186 -7.72 -14.91 5.43
N PRO A 187 -6.48 -14.81 4.94
CA PRO A 187 -6.14 -13.79 3.96
C PRO A 187 -6.70 -14.15 2.57
N CYS A 188 -7.10 -13.14 1.80
CA CYS A 188 -7.60 -13.33 0.43
C CYS A 188 -6.60 -14.11 -0.44
N GLY A 189 -7.09 -15.17 -1.09
CA GLY A 189 -6.36 -15.87 -2.16
C GLY A 189 -5.13 -16.67 -1.71
N ILE A 190 -4.91 -16.86 -0.40
CA ILE A 190 -3.85 -17.70 0.13
C ILE A 190 -4.47 -19.02 0.61
N THR A 191 -4.70 -19.95 -0.29
CA THR A 191 -5.13 -21.33 0.05
C THR A 191 -3.95 -22.27 0.21
N ASP A 192 -2.81 -21.96 -0.44
CA ASP A 192 -1.64 -22.81 -0.58
C ASP A 192 -0.30 -22.04 -0.59
N GLY A 193 -0.33 -20.73 -0.36
CA GLY A 193 0.83 -19.83 -0.28
C GLY A 193 0.92 -19.18 1.11
N GLY A 194 2.06 -18.57 1.38
CA GLY A 194 2.34 -17.85 2.62
C GLY A 194 2.43 -16.34 2.42
N VAL A 195 3.00 -15.71 3.42
CA VAL A 195 3.48 -14.32 3.35
C VAL A 195 5.01 -14.33 3.51
N THR A 196 5.67 -13.36 2.88
CA THR A 196 7.11 -13.16 2.97
C THR A 196 7.45 -11.70 3.18
N SER A 197 8.72 -11.36 3.35
CA SER A 197 9.23 -10.02 3.57
C SER A 197 10.53 -9.80 2.79
N ILE A 198 10.96 -8.55 2.65
CA ILE A 198 12.27 -8.24 2.05
C ILE A 198 13.39 -8.89 2.88
N GLU A 199 13.31 -8.80 4.22
CA GLU A 199 14.29 -9.42 5.13
C GLU A 199 14.43 -10.93 4.89
N ARG A 200 13.32 -11.64 4.72
CA ARG A 200 13.32 -13.09 4.48
C ARG A 200 13.93 -13.47 3.14
N GLU A 201 13.64 -12.70 2.11
CA GLU A 201 14.12 -12.97 0.74
C GLU A 201 15.59 -12.62 0.52
N THR A 202 16.11 -11.62 1.29
CA THR A 202 17.46 -11.08 1.07
C THR A 202 18.42 -11.30 2.24
N GLY A 203 17.93 -11.75 3.39
CA GLY A 203 18.69 -11.82 4.64
C GLY A 203 18.92 -10.47 5.32
N ARG A 204 18.36 -9.37 4.80
CA ARG A 204 18.52 -8.01 5.33
C ARG A 204 17.23 -7.20 5.22
N ALA A 205 16.85 -6.53 6.30
CA ALA A 205 15.80 -5.51 6.26
C ALA A 205 16.42 -4.16 5.86
N PRO A 206 15.97 -3.51 4.76
CA PRO A 206 16.38 -2.14 4.46
C PRO A 206 15.76 -1.19 5.48
N GLY A 207 16.45 -0.07 5.76
CA GLY A 207 15.84 1.05 6.47
C GLY A 207 14.71 1.69 5.65
N TYR A 208 13.72 2.30 6.33
CA TYR A 208 12.61 2.94 5.61
C TYR A 208 13.06 4.04 4.66
N GLN A 209 14.08 4.83 5.03
CA GLN A 209 14.61 5.86 4.15
C GLN A 209 15.20 5.25 2.86
N GLU A 210 16.03 4.21 2.98
CA GLU A 210 16.60 3.49 1.84
C GLU A 210 15.49 2.95 0.91
N LEU A 211 14.42 2.41 1.52
CA LEU A 211 13.30 1.87 0.75
C LEU A 211 12.50 2.98 0.04
N ILE A 212 12.28 4.10 0.71
CA ILE A 212 11.57 5.27 0.16
C ILE A 212 12.37 5.87 -0.99
N ASP A 213 13.69 6.03 -0.83
CA ASP A 213 14.58 6.57 -1.87
C ASP A 213 14.54 5.74 -3.17
N LYS A 214 14.32 4.43 -3.05
CA LYS A 214 14.14 3.54 -4.21
C LYS A 214 12.71 3.57 -4.76
N LEU A 215 11.71 3.74 -3.91
CA LEU A 215 10.30 3.72 -4.31
C LEU A 215 9.89 4.99 -5.08
N LEU A 216 10.32 6.16 -4.61
CA LEU A 216 9.85 7.43 -5.16
C LEU A 216 10.20 7.64 -6.64
N PRO A 217 11.40 7.32 -7.16
CA PRO A 217 11.69 7.44 -8.58
C PRO A 217 10.79 6.59 -9.47
N HIS A 218 10.46 5.36 -9.02
CA HIS A 218 9.54 4.49 -9.77
C HIS A 218 8.11 5.03 -9.72
N PHE A 219 7.70 5.57 -8.57
CA PHE A 219 6.40 6.21 -8.44
C PHE A 219 6.27 7.41 -9.38
N GLU A 220 7.27 8.29 -9.41
CA GLU A 220 7.35 9.44 -10.30
C GLU A 220 7.24 9.03 -11.77
N ALA A 221 8.05 8.04 -12.19
CA ALA A 221 8.10 7.59 -13.57
C ALA A 221 6.79 6.94 -14.05
N ILE A 222 6.14 6.13 -13.20
CA ILE A 222 4.94 5.36 -13.56
C ILE A 222 3.68 6.24 -13.52
N PHE A 223 3.54 7.08 -12.50
CA PHE A 223 2.38 7.94 -12.33
C PHE A 223 2.51 9.27 -13.08
N GLY A 224 3.70 9.63 -13.57
CA GLY A 224 3.96 10.89 -14.26
C GLY A 224 3.73 12.10 -13.35
N ARG A 225 4.25 12.03 -12.11
CA ARG A 225 4.20 13.10 -11.11
C ARG A 225 5.60 13.62 -10.84
N VAL A 226 5.72 14.89 -10.49
CA VAL A 226 6.95 15.43 -9.89
C VAL A 226 6.81 15.28 -8.38
N VAL A 227 7.63 14.43 -7.80
CA VAL A 227 7.56 14.12 -6.36
C VAL A 227 8.46 15.06 -5.56
N SER A 228 7.88 15.74 -4.57
CA SER A 228 8.62 16.40 -3.49
C SER A 228 8.53 15.53 -2.24
N TYR A 229 9.66 15.29 -1.57
CA TYR A 229 9.69 14.46 -0.36
C TYR A 229 10.05 15.30 0.86
N GLU A 230 9.26 15.14 1.90
CA GLU A 230 9.43 15.79 3.21
C GLU A 230 9.53 14.71 4.30
N LEU A 231 10.54 14.85 5.17
CA LEU A 231 10.77 14.01 6.35
C LEU A 231 9.84 14.43 7.50
#